data_d0a44beeb05e67f9823439c677df62f2
#
_entry.id   d0a44beeb05e67f9823439c677df62f2
#
_cell.length_a   1.000
_cell.length_b   1.000
_cell.length_c   1.000
_cell.angle_alpha   90.00
_cell.angle_beta   90.00
_cell.angle_gamma   90.00
#
_symmetry.space_group_name_H-M   'P 1'
#
loop_
_entity.id
_entity.type
_entity.pdbx_description
1 polymer ?
#
loop_
_entity_poly.entity_id
_entity_poly.type
_entity_poly.pdbx_seq_one_letter_code
_entity_poly.pdbx_strand_id
1 'polypeptide(L)'
;MIQITNAMMYNNINNELLNESNSVYNLQDEISSGLQIMSPQNNPGGMVNVLSYNNSTALVTQYNSNVSIAGNIGSLASSTITNAMNVVNQASSLAVEMANGSNTPANNLAAAQQVGQMINELQQYADTSYNGQNLFTGTNLNLTSAYTAVSHKITGLIGIPSSSSLSYNVYTYAGTDTSQNYQITQNETVTPTLTADAIFGNDPVPSGTSSATVPSGLISVLSLFQSELQKNVYQQNSSSIIQGIQNGLSTMTAAQATIGTVTERLNEQQTSYQTVLTNISQLLSQTQDVNVAQAMTNLTQAQESYQATLEASSNITSLTPMLLQYLK
;
A
#
# COMPACT_ATOMS: atom_id res chain seq x y z
N MET A 1 43.94 -12.77 63.52
CA MET A 1 44.54 -12.38 62.25
C MET A 1 44.20 -13.46 61.18
N ILE A 2 43.48 -13.15 60.18
CA ILE A 2 43.18 -14.10 59.07
C ILE A 2 44.46 -14.16 58.21
N GLN A 3 45.18 -15.26 58.25
CA GLN A 3 46.33 -15.50 57.36
C GLN A 3 45.76 -15.80 56.01
N ILE A 4 45.85 -14.84 55.04
CA ILE A 4 45.58 -15.06 53.63
C ILE A 4 46.67 -15.96 53.12
N THR A 5 46.34 -17.19 52.73
CA THR A 5 47.32 -18.13 52.11
C THR A 5 47.70 -17.61 50.69
N ASN A 6 48.96 -17.89 50.31
CA ASN A 6 49.44 -17.54 48.94
C ASN A 6 48.50 -18.04 47.87
N ALA A 7 47.90 -19.22 48.05
CA ALA A 7 46.91 -19.77 47.13
C ALA A 7 45.64 -18.91 47.02
N MET A 8 45.15 -18.32 48.11
CA MET A 8 44.00 -17.41 48.08
C MET A 8 44.36 -16.10 47.34
N MET A 9 45.58 -15.61 47.53
CA MET A 9 46.06 -14.40 46.85
C MET A 9 46.20 -14.61 45.35
N TYR A 10 46.73 -15.76 44.91
CA TYR A 10 46.80 -16.16 43.51
C TYR A 10 45.39 -16.28 42.86
N ASN A 11 44.48 -16.93 43.56
CA ASN A 11 43.12 -17.09 43.05
C ASN A 11 42.42 -15.75 42.95
N ASN A 12 42.59 -14.82 43.88
CA ASN A 12 42.01 -13.49 43.81
C ASN A 12 42.57 -12.69 42.61
N ILE A 13 43.91 -12.72 42.45
CA ILE A 13 44.54 -12.01 41.31
C ILE A 13 44.10 -12.61 39.97
N ASN A 14 44.01 -13.92 39.87
CA ASN A 14 43.58 -14.58 38.62
C ASN A 14 42.13 -14.24 38.32
N ASN A 15 41.24 -14.19 39.28
CA ASN A 15 39.87 -13.75 39.13
C ASN A 15 39.80 -12.28 38.70
N GLU A 16 40.63 -11.40 39.27
CA GLU A 16 40.69 -9.98 38.88
C GLU A 16 41.16 -9.80 37.44
N LEU A 17 42.23 -10.52 37.06
CA LEU A 17 42.72 -10.52 35.68
C LEU A 17 41.64 -10.99 34.65
N LEU A 18 40.88 -12.02 35.01
CA LEU A 18 39.80 -12.50 34.20
C LEU A 18 38.68 -11.43 34.06
N ASN A 19 38.33 -10.77 35.18
CA ASN A 19 37.31 -9.71 35.17
C ASN A 19 37.76 -8.51 34.36
N GLU A 20 39.00 -8.04 34.53
CA GLU A 20 39.56 -6.93 33.75
C GLU A 20 39.68 -7.27 32.28
N SER A 21 40.13 -8.49 31.93
CA SER A 21 40.18 -8.97 30.56
C SER A 21 38.79 -8.95 29.90
N ASN A 22 37.76 -9.47 30.60
CA ASN A 22 36.38 -9.45 30.11
C ASN A 22 35.87 -8.02 29.97
N SER A 23 36.24 -7.11 30.88
CA SER A 23 35.86 -5.68 30.73
C SER A 23 36.46 -5.04 29.48
N VAL A 24 37.75 -5.30 29.22
CA VAL A 24 38.40 -4.81 27.98
C VAL A 24 37.72 -5.36 26.73
N TYR A 25 37.42 -6.67 26.71
CA TYR A 25 36.73 -7.27 25.56
C TYR A 25 35.32 -6.68 25.35
N ASN A 26 34.53 -6.55 26.41
CA ASN A 26 33.17 -5.98 26.31
C ASN A 26 33.21 -4.54 25.79
N LEU A 27 34.12 -3.69 26.31
CA LEU A 27 34.26 -2.32 25.83
C LEU A 27 34.76 -2.23 24.38
N GLN A 28 35.63 -3.16 23.95
CA GLN A 28 36.01 -3.26 22.54
C GLN A 28 34.84 -3.66 21.64
N ASP A 29 34.03 -4.59 22.08
CA ASP A 29 32.81 -5.01 21.35
C ASP A 29 31.77 -3.89 21.29
N GLU A 30 31.54 -3.14 22.38
CA GLU A 30 30.67 -1.96 22.38
C GLU A 30 31.15 -0.89 21.41
N ILE A 31 32.45 -0.58 21.39
CA ILE A 31 33.01 0.42 20.46
C ILE A 31 32.95 -0.06 19.03
N SER A 32 33.25 -1.33 18.80
CA SER A 32 33.28 -1.94 17.46
C SER A 32 31.87 -2.07 16.85
N SER A 33 30.88 -2.42 17.64
CA SER A 33 29.48 -2.53 17.22
C SER A 33 28.74 -1.20 17.22
N GLY A 34 29.20 -0.22 17.99
CA GLY A 34 28.48 1.03 18.24
C GLY A 34 27.31 0.88 19.22
N LEU A 35 27.14 -0.29 19.84
CA LEU A 35 26.01 -0.63 20.70
C LEU A 35 26.45 -0.90 22.15
N GLN A 36 25.80 -0.25 23.11
CA GLN A 36 25.99 -0.51 24.54
C GLN A 36 25.21 -1.75 24.99
N ILE A 37 24.05 -2.05 24.38
CA ILE A 37 23.22 -3.21 24.71
C ILE A 37 23.22 -4.18 23.54
N MET A 38 24.05 -5.21 23.60
CA MET A 38 24.16 -6.26 22.59
C MET A 38 23.46 -7.55 23.01
N SER A 39 23.39 -7.82 24.31
CA SER A 39 22.83 -9.05 24.85
C SER A 39 22.03 -8.83 26.14
N PRO A 40 21.09 -9.73 26.47
CA PRO A 40 20.33 -9.64 27.71
C PRO A 40 21.19 -9.69 28.98
N GLN A 41 22.41 -10.23 28.87
CA GLN A 41 23.34 -10.34 30.02
C GLN A 41 23.89 -8.98 30.44
N ASN A 42 24.09 -8.06 29.48
CA ASN A 42 24.65 -6.73 29.74
C ASN A 42 23.65 -5.83 30.47
N ASN A 43 22.40 -5.81 29.99
CA ASN A 43 21.29 -5.03 30.55
C ASN A 43 19.94 -5.67 30.22
N PRO A 44 19.38 -6.54 31.09
CA PRO A 44 18.12 -7.23 30.85
C PRO A 44 16.95 -6.27 30.63
N GLY A 45 16.87 -5.19 31.44
CA GLY A 45 15.79 -4.19 31.34
C GLY A 45 15.88 -3.36 30.06
N GLY A 46 17.08 -2.91 29.67
CA GLY A 46 17.32 -2.20 28.44
C GLY A 46 17.04 -3.07 27.23
N MET A 47 17.41 -4.36 27.27
CA MET A 47 17.15 -5.29 26.16
C MET A 47 15.66 -5.52 25.91
N VAL A 48 14.83 -5.54 26.95
CA VAL A 48 13.36 -5.62 26.79
C VAL A 48 12.85 -4.41 26.01
N ASN A 49 13.35 -3.20 26.29
CA ASN A 49 12.98 -2.00 25.57
C ASN A 49 13.45 -2.05 24.10
N VAL A 50 14.70 -2.47 23.86
CA VAL A 50 15.26 -2.65 22.51
C VAL A 50 14.40 -3.62 21.68
N LEU A 51 14.04 -4.78 22.24
CA LEU A 51 13.17 -5.75 21.57
C LEU A 51 11.77 -5.19 21.31
N SER A 52 11.21 -4.42 22.25
CA SER A 52 9.93 -3.75 22.07
C SER A 52 9.97 -2.71 20.95
N TYR A 53 11.03 -1.89 20.90
CA TYR A 53 11.22 -0.91 19.83
C TYR A 53 11.42 -1.57 18.46
N ASN A 54 12.22 -2.64 18.39
CA ASN A 54 12.42 -3.39 17.15
C ASN A 54 11.12 -4.03 16.65
N ASN A 55 10.32 -4.61 17.54
CA ASN A 55 9.01 -5.16 17.20
C ASN A 55 8.06 -4.06 16.69
N SER A 56 8.01 -2.91 17.37
CA SER A 56 7.23 -1.75 16.96
C SER A 56 7.68 -1.22 15.59
N THR A 57 9.00 -1.14 15.35
CA THR A 57 9.57 -0.76 14.05
C THR A 57 9.12 -1.70 12.95
N ALA A 58 9.20 -3.02 13.18
CA ALA A 58 8.79 -4.01 12.19
C ALA A 58 7.30 -3.89 11.83
N LEU A 59 6.43 -3.75 12.85
CA LEU A 59 4.98 -3.58 12.66
C LEU A 59 4.65 -2.29 11.89
N VAL A 60 5.22 -1.15 12.31
CA VAL A 60 4.97 0.16 11.67
C VAL A 60 5.53 0.15 10.25
N THR A 61 6.68 -0.47 10.00
CA THR A 61 7.24 -0.61 8.64
C THR A 61 6.33 -1.45 7.75
N GLN A 62 5.75 -2.53 8.27
CA GLN A 62 4.78 -3.34 7.52
C GLN A 62 3.53 -2.53 7.18
N TYR A 63 2.95 -1.81 8.14
CA TYR A 63 1.79 -0.96 7.89
C TYR A 63 2.12 0.19 6.92
N ASN A 64 3.28 0.81 7.04
CA ASN A 64 3.74 1.85 6.12
C ASN A 64 3.88 1.32 4.68
N SER A 65 4.37 0.10 4.52
CA SER A 65 4.42 -0.58 3.21
C SER A 65 3.02 -0.82 2.64
N ASN A 66 2.07 -1.30 3.46
CA ASN A 66 0.69 -1.50 3.03
C ASN A 66 0.02 -0.17 2.63
N VAL A 67 0.24 0.89 3.40
CA VAL A 67 -0.25 2.26 3.10
C VAL A 67 0.33 2.76 1.78
N SER A 68 1.62 2.55 1.54
CA SER A 68 2.28 2.94 0.29
C SER A 68 1.69 2.20 -0.92
N ILE A 69 1.49 0.88 -0.80
CA ILE A 69 0.86 0.08 -1.86
C ILE A 69 -0.56 0.56 -2.12
N ALA A 70 -1.37 0.73 -1.07
CA ALA A 70 -2.75 1.21 -1.18
C ALA A 70 -2.81 2.63 -1.79
N GLY A 71 -1.88 3.51 -1.42
CA GLY A 71 -1.76 4.87 -1.97
C GLY A 71 -1.45 4.88 -3.47
N ASN A 72 -0.53 4.01 -3.91
CA ASN A 72 -0.20 3.87 -5.33
C ASN A 72 -1.41 3.34 -6.14
N ILE A 73 -2.13 2.36 -5.59
CA ILE A 73 -3.34 1.82 -6.19
C ILE A 73 -4.43 2.91 -6.28
N GLY A 74 -4.67 3.66 -5.20
CA GLY A 74 -5.65 4.75 -5.18
C GLY A 74 -5.31 5.85 -6.18
N SER A 75 -4.04 6.22 -6.30
CA SER A 75 -3.56 7.22 -7.26
C SER A 75 -3.75 6.76 -8.70
N LEU A 76 -3.45 5.50 -9.01
CA LEU A 76 -3.68 4.92 -10.33
C LEU A 76 -5.17 4.85 -10.65
N ALA A 77 -6.01 4.41 -9.70
CA ALA A 77 -7.46 4.37 -9.86
C ALA A 77 -8.04 5.78 -10.12
N SER A 78 -7.61 6.77 -9.33
CA SER A 78 -8.00 8.17 -9.49
C SER A 78 -7.66 8.72 -10.89
N SER A 79 -6.44 8.45 -11.35
CA SER A 79 -5.98 8.86 -12.70
C SER A 79 -6.80 8.16 -13.80
N THR A 80 -7.05 6.86 -13.66
CA THR A 80 -7.86 6.08 -14.61
C THR A 80 -9.29 6.60 -14.72
N ILE A 81 -9.93 6.88 -13.57
CA ILE A 81 -11.29 7.45 -13.57
C ILE A 81 -11.30 8.83 -14.20
N THR A 82 -10.30 9.68 -13.94
CA THR A 82 -10.18 11.00 -14.56
C THR A 82 -10.11 10.88 -16.09
N ASN A 83 -9.31 9.96 -16.61
CA ASN A 83 -9.21 9.73 -18.06
C ASN A 83 -10.54 9.19 -18.63
N ALA A 84 -11.18 8.25 -17.93
CA ALA A 84 -12.48 7.75 -18.33
C ALA A 84 -13.56 8.85 -18.33
N MET A 85 -13.58 9.74 -17.34
CA MET A 85 -14.47 10.90 -17.30
C MET A 85 -14.27 11.83 -18.51
N ASN A 86 -13.02 12.01 -18.97
CA ASN A 86 -12.76 12.80 -20.18
C ASN A 86 -13.40 12.17 -21.43
N VAL A 87 -13.37 10.84 -21.57
CA VAL A 87 -14.05 10.13 -22.66
C VAL A 87 -15.56 10.28 -22.54
N VAL A 88 -16.11 10.18 -21.32
CA VAL A 88 -17.56 10.36 -21.11
C VAL A 88 -18.02 11.79 -21.39
N ASN A 89 -17.20 12.79 -21.07
CA ASN A 89 -17.49 14.18 -21.42
C ASN A 89 -17.50 14.40 -22.94
N GLN A 90 -16.59 13.76 -23.68
CA GLN A 90 -16.60 13.77 -25.15
C GLN A 90 -17.87 13.07 -25.68
N ALA A 91 -18.25 11.93 -25.10
CA ALA A 91 -19.48 11.24 -25.47
C ALA A 91 -20.74 12.10 -25.20
N SER A 92 -20.77 12.81 -24.07
CA SER A 92 -21.85 13.74 -23.73
C SER A 92 -21.96 14.89 -24.74
N SER A 93 -20.82 15.48 -25.12
CA SER A 93 -20.78 16.55 -26.12
C SER A 93 -21.25 16.06 -27.48
N LEU A 94 -20.80 14.87 -27.90
CA LEU A 94 -21.23 14.23 -29.13
C LEU A 94 -22.74 13.88 -29.11
N ALA A 95 -23.25 13.42 -27.97
CA ALA A 95 -24.67 13.12 -27.80
C ALA A 95 -25.55 14.37 -27.98
N VAL A 96 -25.12 15.50 -27.41
CA VAL A 96 -25.82 16.79 -27.61
C VAL A 96 -25.75 17.27 -29.06
N GLU A 97 -24.59 17.13 -29.72
CA GLU A 97 -24.41 17.48 -31.12
C GLU A 97 -25.31 16.63 -32.00
N MET A 98 -25.35 15.32 -31.81
CA MET A 98 -26.16 14.39 -32.61
C MET A 98 -27.67 14.50 -32.35
N ALA A 99 -28.09 15.11 -31.25
CA ALA A 99 -29.50 15.39 -30.97
C ALA A 99 -30.09 16.43 -31.90
N ASN A 100 -29.26 17.18 -32.65
CA ASN A 100 -29.72 18.18 -33.59
C ASN A 100 -30.31 17.52 -34.83
N GLY A 101 -31.49 17.96 -35.24
CA GLY A 101 -32.24 17.42 -36.38
C GLY A 101 -31.64 17.67 -37.80
N SER A 102 -30.51 18.40 -37.86
CA SER A 102 -29.80 18.67 -39.15
C SER A 102 -28.76 17.59 -39.50
N ASN A 103 -28.54 16.59 -38.65
CA ASN A 103 -27.57 15.54 -38.90
C ASN A 103 -28.02 14.57 -39.99
N THR A 104 -27.11 14.29 -40.92
CA THR A 104 -27.33 13.34 -42.02
C THR A 104 -27.08 11.89 -41.53
N PRO A 105 -27.63 10.87 -42.23
CA PRO A 105 -27.31 9.46 -41.95
C PRO A 105 -25.80 9.15 -41.98
N ALA A 106 -25.03 9.85 -42.84
CA ALA A 106 -23.58 9.69 -42.91
C ALA A 106 -22.89 10.24 -41.64
N ASN A 107 -23.36 11.39 -41.12
CA ASN A 107 -22.86 11.96 -39.86
C ASN A 107 -23.18 11.04 -38.70
N ASN A 108 -24.39 10.49 -38.61
CA ASN A 108 -24.80 9.56 -37.59
C ASN A 108 -23.95 8.28 -37.61
N LEU A 109 -23.61 7.76 -38.79
CA LEU A 109 -22.74 6.58 -38.90
C LEU A 109 -21.29 6.90 -38.44
N ALA A 110 -20.75 8.07 -38.80
CA ALA A 110 -19.43 8.50 -38.32
C ALA A 110 -19.40 8.68 -36.81
N ALA A 111 -20.43 9.31 -36.24
CA ALA A 111 -20.59 9.45 -34.79
C ALA A 111 -20.72 8.08 -34.09
N ALA A 112 -21.46 7.13 -34.69
CA ALA A 112 -21.57 5.78 -34.15
C ALA A 112 -20.21 5.04 -34.09
N GLN A 113 -19.36 5.25 -35.10
CA GLN A 113 -17.98 4.71 -35.07
C GLN A 113 -17.14 5.34 -33.93
N GLN A 114 -17.25 6.65 -33.73
CA GLN A 114 -16.58 7.36 -32.67
C GLN A 114 -17.05 6.87 -31.27
N VAL A 115 -18.36 6.70 -31.08
CA VAL A 115 -18.91 6.11 -29.85
C VAL A 115 -18.37 4.70 -29.60
N GLY A 116 -18.24 3.89 -30.66
CA GLY A 116 -17.63 2.56 -30.58
C GLY A 116 -16.18 2.58 -30.07
N GLN A 117 -15.38 3.57 -30.50
CA GLN A 117 -14.03 3.78 -29.98
C GLN A 117 -14.06 4.14 -28.47
N MET A 118 -14.95 5.06 -28.08
CA MET A 118 -15.13 5.47 -26.69
C MET A 118 -15.54 4.30 -25.78
N ILE A 119 -16.40 3.40 -26.26
CA ILE A 119 -16.77 2.17 -25.53
C ILE A 119 -15.53 1.29 -25.31
N ASN A 120 -14.70 1.08 -26.33
CA ASN A 120 -13.48 0.28 -26.20
C ASN A 120 -12.48 0.91 -25.23
N GLU A 121 -12.35 2.24 -25.24
CA GLU A 121 -11.48 2.95 -24.29
C GLU A 121 -11.99 2.81 -22.84
N LEU A 122 -13.30 2.93 -22.61
CA LEU A 122 -13.89 2.75 -21.29
C LEU A 122 -13.72 1.32 -20.77
N GLN A 123 -13.83 0.32 -21.65
CA GLN A 123 -13.53 -1.07 -21.29
C GLN A 123 -12.05 -1.25 -20.89
N GLN A 124 -11.13 -0.65 -21.65
CA GLN A 124 -9.70 -0.68 -21.29
C GLN A 124 -9.44 -0.02 -19.94
N TYR A 125 -10.11 1.09 -19.62
CA TYR A 125 -10.02 1.70 -18.28
C TYR A 125 -10.62 0.80 -17.20
N ALA A 126 -11.73 0.13 -17.45
CA ALA A 126 -12.31 -0.83 -16.51
C ALA A 126 -11.40 -2.06 -16.28
N ASP A 127 -10.59 -2.42 -17.27
CA ASP A 127 -9.63 -3.53 -17.22
C ASP A 127 -8.22 -3.10 -16.75
N THR A 128 -8.07 -1.86 -16.22
CA THR A 128 -6.79 -1.38 -15.73
C THR A 128 -6.25 -2.29 -14.63
N SER A 129 -4.96 -2.63 -14.73
CA SER A 129 -4.29 -3.51 -13.78
C SER A 129 -3.07 -2.84 -13.12
N TYR A 130 -2.76 -3.28 -11.90
CA TYR A 130 -1.57 -2.94 -11.14
C TYR A 130 -0.82 -4.22 -10.78
N ASN A 131 0.45 -4.33 -11.14
CA ASN A 131 1.26 -5.55 -10.94
C ASN A 131 0.59 -6.83 -11.48
N GLY A 132 -0.12 -6.73 -12.62
CA GLY A 132 -0.81 -7.86 -13.26
C GLY A 132 -2.13 -8.27 -12.60
N GLN A 133 -2.63 -7.49 -11.64
CA GLN A 133 -3.92 -7.71 -10.98
C GLN A 133 -4.89 -6.59 -11.36
N ASN A 134 -6.11 -6.93 -11.76
CA ASN A 134 -7.12 -5.94 -12.12
C ASN A 134 -7.56 -5.13 -10.88
N LEU A 135 -7.68 -3.81 -11.07
CA LEU A 135 -8.02 -2.89 -9.98
C LEU A 135 -9.50 -2.85 -9.64
N PHE A 136 -10.36 -3.01 -10.65
CA PHE A 136 -11.80 -2.73 -10.55
C PHE A 136 -12.67 -3.98 -10.60
N THR A 137 -12.06 -5.18 -10.53
CA THR A 137 -12.77 -6.46 -10.57
C THR A 137 -13.10 -7.03 -9.18
N GLY A 138 -12.95 -6.22 -8.15
CA GLY A 138 -13.16 -6.62 -6.77
C GLY A 138 -12.08 -7.60 -6.27
N THR A 139 -12.48 -8.68 -5.64
CA THR A 139 -11.54 -9.73 -5.16
C THR A 139 -11.15 -10.73 -6.24
N ASN A 140 -11.76 -10.69 -7.42
CA ASN A 140 -11.40 -11.56 -8.55
C ASN A 140 -10.36 -10.88 -9.47
N LEU A 141 -9.10 -10.97 -9.09
CA LEU A 141 -7.98 -10.22 -9.68
C LEU A 141 -7.51 -10.73 -11.04
N ASN A 142 -7.89 -11.95 -11.42
CA ASN A 142 -7.39 -12.64 -12.61
C ASN A 142 -8.43 -12.68 -13.74
N LEU A 143 -9.47 -11.85 -13.69
CA LEU A 143 -10.44 -11.74 -14.78
C LEU A 143 -9.77 -11.14 -16.02
N THR A 144 -10.14 -11.66 -17.18
CA THR A 144 -9.66 -11.13 -18.46
C THR A 144 -10.29 -9.78 -18.78
N SER A 145 -11.55 -9.55 -18.35
CA SER A 145 -12.27 -8.29 -18.50
C SER A 145 -13.26 -8.08 -17.36
N ALA A 146 -13.41 -6.84 -16.91
CA ALA A 146 -14.35 -6.45 -15.87
C ALA A 146 -15.82 -6.55 -16.34
N TYR A 147 -16.06 -6.44 -17.64
CA TYR A 147 -17.39 -6.49 -18.23
C TYR A 147 -17.51 -7.55 -19.30
N THR A 148 -18.66 -8.25 -19.32
CA THR A 148 -19.06 -9.14 -20.42
C THR A 148 -20.17 -8.48 -21.22
N ALA A 149 -20.02 -8.47 -22.55
CA ALA A 149 -21.00 -7.91 -23.46
C ALA A 149 -22.02 -8.99 -23.88
N VAL A 150 -23.30 -8.72 -23.68
CA VAL A 150 -24.39 -9.61 -24.10
C VAL A 150 -25.32 -8.82 -25.05
N SER A 151 -25.55 -9.34 -26.26
CA SER A 151 -26.47 -8.70 -27.19
C SER A 151 -27.91 -8.76 -26.72
N HIS A 152 -28.53 -7.62 -26.58
CA HIS A 152 -29.92 -7.46 -26.15
C HIS A 152 -30.77 -6.80 -27.23
N LYS A 153 -32.06 -7.17 -27.28
CA LYS A 153 -33.02 -6.63 -28.21
C LYS A 153 -34.11 -5.84 -27.47
N ILE A 154 -34.32 -4.61 -27.88
CA ILE A 154 -35.42 -3.78 -27.38
C ILE A 154 -36.42 -3.46 -28.49
N THR A 155 -37.68 -3.32 -28.09
CA THR A 155 -38.80 -2.92 -28.94
C THR A 155 -39.48 -1.69 -28.34
N GLY A 156 -40.26 -0.98 -29.15
CA GLY A 156 -41.04 0.18 -28.69
C GLY A 156 -40.26 1.48 -28.57
N LEU A 157 -39.06 1.56 -29.18
CA LEU A 157 -38.35 2.84 -29.35
C LEU A 157 -39.10 3.71 -30.39
N ILE A 158 -39.14 5.00 -30.13
CA ILE A 158 -39.72 5.98 -31.08
C ILE A 158 -38.90 5.92 -32.38
N GLY A 159 -39.56 5.86 -33.53
CA GLY A 159 -38.90 5.76 -34.82
C GLY A 159 -38.59 4.35 -35.32
N ILE A 160 -38.79 3.31 -34.49
CA ILE A 160 -38.66 1.91 -34.89
C ILE A 160 -40.08 1.32 -35.05
N PRO A 161 -40.41 0.68 -36.16
CA PRO A 161 -41.69 -0.01 -36.32
C PRO A 161 -41.92 -1.04 -35.20
N SER A 162 -43.15 -1.17 -34.72
CA SER A 162 -43.50 -2.08 -33.61
C SER A 162 -43.14 -3.55 -33.87
N SER A 163 -43.00 -3.94 -35.15
CA SER A 163 -42.57 -5.27 -35.58
C SER A 163 -41.06 -5.44 -35.65
N SER A 164 -40.28 -4.36 -35.44
CA SER A 164 -38.83 -4.36 -35.52
C SER A 164 -38.22 -4.16 -34.13
N SER A 165 -36.99 -4.63 -33.95
CA SER A 165 -36.21 -4.49 -32.71
C SER A 165 -34.88 -3.81 -33.00
N LEU A 166 -34.38 -3.04 -32.05
CA LEU A 166 -33.01 -2.55 -32.01
C LEU A 166 -32.16 -3.51 -31.18
N SER A 167 -31.00 -3.90 -31.69
CA SER A 167 -30.03 -4.69 -30.95
C SER A 167 -28.86 -3.82 -30.51
N TYR A 168 -28.49 -3.90 -29.26
CA TYR A 168 -27.30 -3.27 -28.69
C TYR A 168 -26.66 -4.22 -27.68
N ASN A 169 -25.43 -3.93 -27.26
CA ASN A 169 -24.76 -4.74 -26.24
C ASN A 169 -25.03 -4.19 -24.85
N VAL A 170 -25.51 -5.03 -23.96
CA VAL A 170 -25.56 -4.77 -22.52
C VAL A 170 -24.28 -5.29 -21.90
N TYR A 171 -23.66 -4.45 -21.09
CA TYR A 171 -22.41 -4.75 -20.41
C TYR A 171 -22.70 -5.09 -18.96
N THR A 172 -22.54 -6.37 -18.62
CA THR A 172 -22.73 -6.89 -17.28
C THR A 172 -21.38 -7.02 -16.56
N TYR A 173 -21.31 -6.53 -15.35
CA TYR A 173 -20.11 -6.65 -14.52
C TYR A 173 -19.86 -8.13 -14.17
N ALA A 174 -18.62 -8.59 -14.37
CA ALA A 174 -18.20 -9.98 -14.16
C ALA A 174 -17.38 -10.17 -12.87
N GLY A 175 -17.03 -9.08 -12.20
CA GLY A 175 -16.25 -9.11 -10.96
C GLY A 175 -17.09 -9.45 -9.72
N THR A 176 -16.51 -9.20 -8.56
CA THR A 176 -17.17 -9.33 -7.26
C THR A 176 -17.48 -7.96 -6.65
N ASP A 177 -18.58 -7.84 -5.93
CA ASP A 177 -19.02 -6.58 -5.31
C ASP A 177 -18.14 -6.13 -4.12
N THR A 178 -17.13 -6.92 -3.78
CA THR A 178 -16.23 -6.66 -2.65
C THR A 178 -14.88 -6.19 -3.17
N SER A 179 -14.50 -4.95 -2.87
CA SER A 179 -13.17 -4.42 -3.19
C SER A 179 -12.08 -4.97 -2.25
N GLN A 180 -10.83 -4.89 -2.69
CA GLN A 180 -9.68 -5.29 -1.87
C GLN A 180 -9.46 -4.37 -0.69
N ASN A 181 -9.16 -4.97 0.46
CA ASN A 181 -8.85 -4.27 1.70
C ASN A 181 -7.36 -4.42 2.04
N TYR A 182 -6.74 -3.32 2.43
CA TYR A 182 -5.36 -3.26 2.91
C TYR A 182 -5.34 -2.89 4.38
N GLN A 183 -4.69 -3.71 5.20
CA GLN A 183 -4.54 -3.43 6.62
C GLN A 183 -3.52 -2.32 6.83
N ILE A 184 -3.96 -1.20 7.39
CA ILE A 184 -3.15 0.00 7.64
C ILE A 184 -2.80 0.21 9.11
N THR A 185 -3.55 -0.41 10.03
CA THR A 185 -3.23 -0.51 11.46
C THR A 185 -3.63 -1.89 11.98
N GLN A 186 -3.38 -2.18 13.24
CA GLN A 186 -3.76 -3.45 13.86
C GLN A 186 -5.27 -3.77 13.72
N ASN A 187 -6.13 -2.76 13.75
CA ASN A 187 -7.60 -2.91 13.77
C ASN A 187 -8.30 -2.17 12.63
N GLU A 188 -7.55 -1.66 11.65
CA GLU A 188 -8.13 -0.85 10.59
C GLU A 188 -7.64 -1.29 9.23
N THR A 189 -8.60 -1.40 8.31
CA THR A 189 -8.34 -1.67 6.89
C THR A 189 -8.85 -0.52 6.04
N VAL A 190 -8.27 -0.33 4.88
CA VAL A 190 -8.69 0.67 3.89
C VAL A 190 -8.90 0.00 2.54
N THR A 191 -9.87 0.53 1.79
CA THR A 191 -10.20 0.10 0.44
C THR A 191 -9.75 1.20 -0.52
N PRO A 192 -8.64 1.06 -1.24
CA PRO A 192 -8.07 2.11 -2.08
C PRO A 192 -8.78 2.29 -3.43
N THR A 193 -9.61 1.32 -3.84
CA THR A 193 -10.36 1.34 -5.09
C THR A 193 -11.82 0.98 -4.87
N LEU A 194 -12.65 1.34 -5.84
CA LEU A 194 -14.03 0.85 -5.97
C LEU A 194 -14.09 -0.20 -7.08
N THR A 195 -15.17 -0.97 -7.10
CA THR A 195 -15.45 -1.93 -8.17
C THR A 195 -15.92 -1.22 -9.45
N ALA A 196 -15.74 -1.85 -10.62
CA ALA A 196 -16.13 -1.21 -11.89
C ALA A 196 -17.64 -0.95 -11.96
N ASP A 197 -18.47 -1.77 -11.35
CA ASP A 197 -19.92 -1.53 -11.26
C ASP A 197 -20.26 -0.27 -10.45
N ALA A 198 -19.52 0.03 -9.40
CA ALA A 198 -19.68 1.26 -8.62
C ALA A 198 -19.21 2.52 -9.36
N ILE A 199 -18.33 2.38 -10.37
CA ILE A 199 -17.76 3.48 -11.15
C ILE A 199 -18.55 3.71 -12.45
N PHE A 200 -18.75 2.65 -13.24
CA PHE A 200 -19.35 2.71 -14.58
C PHE A 200 -20.81 2.22 -14.60
N GLY A 201 -21.30 1.71 -13.48
CA GLY A 201 -22.59 1.07 -13.35
C GLY A 201 -22.62 -0.37 -13.87
N ASN A 202 -23.70 -1.07 -13.56
CA ASN A 202 -23.93 -2.45 -13.95
C ASN A 202 -25.36 -2.62 -14.47
N ASP A 203 -25.51 -3.45 -15.49
CA ASP A 203 -26.81 -3.90 -15.96
C ASP A 203 -26.91 -5.41 -15.78
N PRO A 204 -28.06 -5.92 -15.28
CA PRO A 204 -28.27 -7.35 -15.18
C PRO A 204 -28.29 -8.00 -16.56
N VAL A 205 -27.92 -9.27 -16.65
CA VAL A 205 -28.03 -10.04 -17.90
C VAL A 205 -29.48 -10.00 -18.38
N PRO A 206 -29.74 -9.42 -19.57
CA PRO A 206 -31.10 -9.27 -20.04
C PRO A 206 -31.70 -10.64 -20.40
N SER A 207 -32.92 -10.90 -19.92
CA SER A 207 -33.70 -12.08 -20.30
C SER A 207 -34.79 -11.69 -21.29
N GLY A 208 -34.68 -12.15 -22.55
CA GLY A 208 -35.71 -11.94 -23.60
C GLY A 208 -35.66 -10.56 -24.24
N THR A 209 -36.76 -10.15 -24.85
CA THR A 209 -36.95 -8.84 -25.47
C THR A 209 -37.65 -7.94 -24.46
N SER A 210 -37.04 -6.79 -24.12
CA SER A 210 -37.63 -5.83 -23.20
C SER A 210 -38.31 -4.67 -23.92
N SER A 211 -39.23 -4.01 -23.22
CA SER A 211 -39.72 -2.68 -23.62
C SER A 211 -38.55 -1.66 -23.50
N ALA A 212 -38.62 -0.58 -24.26
CA ALA A 212 -37.59 0.44 -24.36
C ALA A 212 -37.32 1.10 -23.00
N THR A 213 -36.39 0.55 -22.23
CA THR A 213 -35.81 1.17 -21.03
C THR A 213 -34.35 1.46 -21.30
N VAL A 214 -33.89 2.65 -20.93
CA VAL A 214 -32.47 2.99 -21.02
C VAL A 214 -31.73 2.18 -19.94
N PRO A 215 -30.61 1.52 -20.31
CA PRO A 215 -29.79 0.79 -19.33
C PRO A 215 -29.25 1.73 -18.25
N SER A 216 -28.91 1.20 -17.08
CA SER A 216 -28.34 1.96 -15.97
C SER A 216 -26.81 2.05 -16.02
N GLY A 217 -26.16 1.07 -16.61
CA GLY A 217 -24.70 1.05 -16.79
C GLY A 217 -24.26 1.98 -17.93
N LEU A 218 -23.29 2.83 -17.66
CA LEU A 218 -22.79 3.84 -18.60
C LEU A 218 -22.34 3.23 -19.93
N ILE A 219 -21.60 2.11 -19.90
CA ILE A 219 -21.10 1.46 -21.13
C ILE A 219 -22.26 0.93 -21.97
N SER A 220 -23.29 0.39 -21.33
CA SER A 220 -24.51 -0.06 -22.02
C SER A 220 -25.32 1.11 -22.59
N VAL A 221 -25.38 2.25 -21.90
CA VAL A 221 -25.99 3.50 -22.42
C VAL A 221 -25.29 3.94 -23.69
N LEU A 222 -23.94 3.94 -23.71
CA LEU A 222 -23.16 4.29 -24.90
C LEU A 222 -23.38 3.28 -26.05
N SER A 223 -23.51 2.00 -25.73
CA SER A 223 -23.82 0.96 -26.73
C SER A 223 -25.22 1.16 -27.35
N LEU A 224 -26.21 1.54 -26.53
CA LEU A 224 -27.52 1.92 -27.01
C LEU A 224 -27.43 3.18 -27.88
N PHE A 225 -26.72 4.21 -27.47
CA PHE A 225 -26.43 5.41 -28.23
C PHE A 225 -25.84 5.10 -29.62
N GLN A 226 -24.79 4.25 -29.65
CA GLN A 226 -24.18 3.79 -30.90
C GLN A 226 -25.19 3.12 -31.82
N SER A 227 -26.03 2.24 -31.29
CA SER A 227 -27.00 1.50 -32.08
C SER A 227 -28.13 2.38 -32.60
N GLU A 228 -28.59 3.37 -31.84
CA GLU A 228 -29.60 4.35 -32.27
C GLU A 228 -29.05 5.27 -33.37
N LEU A 229 -27.78 5.68 -33.30
CA LEU A 229 -27.11 6.43 -34.35
C LEU A 229 -27.03 5.61 -35.66
N GLN A 230 -26.65 4.33 -35.60
CA GLN A 230 -26.58 3.43 -36.75
C GLN A 230 -27.93 3.25 -37.44
N LYS A 231 -29.03 3.31 -36.68
CA LYS A 231 -30.40 3.19 -37.20
C LYS A 231 -31.08 4.53 -37.54
N ASN A 232 -30.39 5.64 -37.31
CA ASN A 232 -30.91 7.02 -37.50
C ASN A 232 -32.18 7.32 -36.67
N VAL A 233 -32.29 6.75 -35.46
CA VAL A 233 -33.44 6.96 -34.54
C VAL A 233 -33.08 7.75 -33.30
N TYR A 234 -31.81 8.07 -33.11
CA TYR A 234 -31.28 8.72 -31.91
C TYR A 234 -31.96 10.06 -31.57
N GLN A 235 -32.22 10.89 -32.57
CA GLN A 235 -32.81 12.22 -32.35
C GLN A 235 -34.13 12.17 -31.58
N GLN A 236 -34.90 11.10 -31.72
CA GLN A 236 -36.20 10.92 -31.08
C GLN A 236 -36.06 10.40 -29.64
N ASN A 237 -34.93 9.83 -29.28
CA ASN A 237 -34.62 9.20 -27.98
C ASN A 237 -33.49 9.93 -27.24
N SER A 238 -32.94 11.00 -27.80
CA SER A 238 -31.70 11.67 -27.37
C SER A 238 -31.71 12.12 -25.88
N SER A 239 -32.86 12.61 -25.40
CA SER A 239 -33.00 13.08 -24.02
C SER A 239 -32.70 11.98 -22.99
N SER A 240 -33.16 10.78 -23.25
CA SER A 240 -32.95 9.62 -22.36
C SER A 240 -31.48 9.16 -22.32
N ILE A 241 -30.84 9.16 -23.49
CA ILE A 241 -29.40 8.80 -23.60
C ILE A 241 -28.53 9.88 -22.97
N ILE A 242 -28.78 11.16 -23.20
CA ILE A 242 -28.05 12.27 -22.58
C ILE A 242 -28.16 12.18 -21.05
N GLN A 243 -29.36 11.91 -20.52
CA GLN A 243 -29.58 11.75 -19.11
C GLN A 243 -28.80 10.52 -18.55
N GLY A 244 -28.80 9.40 -19.26
CA GLY A 244 -28.04 8.21 -18.92
C GLY A 244 -26.53 8.49 -18.83
N ILE A 245 -25.97 9.22 -19.80
CA ILE A 245 -24.56 9.65 -19.79
C ILE A 245 -24.28 10.59 -18.60
N GLN A 246 -25.16 11.55 -18.31
CA GLN A 246 -25.01 12.48 -17.17
C GLN A 246 -25.08 11.74 -15.84
N ASN A 247 -25.95 10.76 -15.69
CA ASN A 247 -26.03 9.92 -14.49
C ASN A 247 -24.71 9.14 -14.32
N GLY A 248 -24.18 8.53 -15.38
CA GLY A 248 -22.90 7.85 -15.36
C GLY A 248 -21.75 8.78 -14.93
N LEU A 249 -21.70 10.01 -15.48
CA LEU A 249 -20.71 11.01 -15.11
C LEU A 249 -20.83 11.42 -13.62
N SER A 250 -22.06 11.55 -13.11
CA SER A 250 -22.30 11.83 -11.70
C SER A 250 -21.79 10.70 -10.79
N THR A 251 -22.05 9.44 -11.17
CA THR A 251 -21.54 8.25 -10.45
C THR A 251 -20.02 8.23 -10.44
N MET A 252 -19.37 8.49 -11.59
CA MET A 252 -17.91 8.54 -11.69
C MET A 252 -17.32 9.68 -10.84
N THR A 253 -17.99 10.84 -10.80
CA THR A 253 -17.57 11.98 -9.95
C THR A 253 -17.63 11.62 -8.46
N ALA A 254 -18.68 10.94 -8.02
CA ALA A 254 -18.81 10.46 -6.65
C ALA A 254 -17.74 9.41 -6.32
N ALA A 255 -17.46 8.48 -7.24
CA ALA A 255 -16.39 7.50 -7.11
C ALA A 255 -15.01 8.16 -7.00
N GLN A 256 -14.75 9.16 -7.85
CA GLN A 256 -13.52 9.96 -7.82
C GLN A 256 -13.33 10.68 -6.49
N ALA A 257 -14.38 11.29 -5.95
CA ALA A 257 -14.34 11.95 -4.65
C ALA A 257 -14.03 10.96 -3.52
N THR A 258 -14.65 9.77 -3.54
CA THR A 258 -14.41 8.72 -2.55
C THR A 258 -12.95 8.25 -2.60
N ILE A 259 -12.42 7.94 -3.78
CA ILE A 259 -11.02 7.51 -3.92
C ILE A 259 -10.06 8.64 -3.54
N GLY A 260 -10.40 9.90 -3.87
CA GLY A 260 -9.62 11.07 -3.49
C GLY A 260 -9.46 11.20 -1.98
N THR A 261 -10.56 11.11 -1.23
CA THR A 261 -10.51 11.17 0.25
C THR A 261 -9.73 10.02 0.88
N VAL A 262 -9.85 8.81 0.32
CA VAL A 262 -9.07 7.64 0.77
C VAL A 262 -7.58 7.85 0.51
N THR A 263 -7.22 8.34 -0.67
CA THR A 263 -5.82 8.59 -1.05
C THR A 263 -5.19 9.66 -0.18
N GLU A 264 -5.91 10.75 0.13
CA GLU A 264 -5.44 11.79 1.05
C GLU A 264 -5.19 11.23 2.45
N ARG A 265 -6.14 10.48 2.99
CA ARG A 265 -5.99 9.81 4.29
C ARG A 265 -4.80 8.85 4.32
N LEU A 266 -4.52 8.12 3.23
CA LEU A 266 -3.35 7.25 3.12
C LEU A 266 -2.04 8.06 3.15
N ASN A 267 -1.99 9.22 2.50
CA ASN A 267 -0.84 10.12 2.53
C ASN A 267 -0.58 10.68 3.93
N GLU A 268 -1.63 11.08 4.65
CA GLU A 268 -1.53 11.51 6.04
C GLU A 268 -1.02 10.38 6.94
N GLN A 269 -1.55 9.16 6.76
CA GLN A 269 -1.12 8.00 7.53
C GLN A 269 0.35 7.64 7.25
N GLN A 270 0.79 7.73 6.00
CA GLN A 270 2.19 7.52 5.62
C GLN A 270 3.12 8.52 6.31
N THR A 271 2.75 9.80 6.34
CA THR A 271 3.51 10.84 7.04
C THR A 271 3.56 10.59 8.55
N SER A 272 2.45 10.15 9.13
CA SER A 272 2.37 9.75 10.54
C SER A 272 3.32 8.59 10.85
N TYR A 273 3.35 7.55 10.01
CA TYR A 273 4.25 6.41 10.21
C TYR A 273 5.73 6.79 10.07
N GLN A 274 6.08 7.67 9.15
CA GLN A 274 7.45 8.18 9.03
C GLN A 274 7.88 8.90 10.31
N THR A 275 6.99 9.70 10.90
CA THR A 275 7.23 10.37 12.18
C THR A 275 7.40 9.37 13.32
N VAL A 276 6.53 8.36 13.40
CA VAL A 276 6.62 7.30 14.42
C VAL A 276 7.92 6.51 14.28
N LEU A 277 8.32 6.13 13.07
CA LEU A 277 9.57 5.42 12.80
C LEU A 277 10.80 6.25 13.22
N THR A 278 10.77 7.56 12.96
CA THR A 278 11.83 8.48 13.39
C THR A 278 11.92 8.54 14.92
N ASN A 279 10.79 8.65 15.61
CA ASN A 279 10.73 8.66 17.06
C ASN A 279 11.23 7.34 17.69
N ILE A 280 10.81 6.20 17.14
CA ILE A 280 11.27 4.88 17.60
C ILE A 280 12.77 4.73 17.36
N SER A 281 13.27 5.15 16.19
CA SER A 281 14.72 5.14 15.89
C SER A 281 15.52 5.97 16.89
N GLN A 282 15.01 7.15 17.28
CA GLN A 282 15.63 7.99 18.29
C GLN A 282 15.62 7.34 19.69
N LEU A 283 14.49 6.72 20.09
CA LEU A 283 14.40 5.99 21.35
C LEU A 283 15.33 4.76 21.38
N LEU A 284 15.42 4.07 20.26
CA LEU A 284 16.32 2.92 20.10
C LEU A 284 17.78 3.37 20.23
N SER A 285 18.16 4.45 19.53
CA SER A 285 19.50 5.04 19.63
C SER A 285 19.84 5.47 21.07
N GLN A 286 18.94 6.18 21.73
CA GLN A 286 19.12 6.59 23.13
C GLN A 286 19.26 5.41 24.09
N THR A 287 18.66 4.27 23.78
CA THR A 287 18.67 3.09 24.65
C THR A 287 19.84 2.16 24.35
N GLN A 288 20.21 1.99 23.09
CA GLN A 288 21.10 0.94 22.62
C GLN A 288 22.48 1.46 22.19
N ASP A 289 22.58 2.70 21.65
CA ASP A 289 23.82 3.18 21.08
C ASP A 289 24.83 3.56 22.18
N VAL A 290 26.11 3.27 21.91
CA VAL A 290 27.21 3.59 22.81
C VAL A 290 27.66 5.04 22.64
N ASN A 291 27.94 5.70 23.77
CA ASN A 291 28.70 6.95 23.74
C ASN A 291 30.19 6.61 23.52
N VAL A 292 30.63 6.68 22.27
CA VAL A 292 32.00 6.28 21.87
C VAL A 292 33.08 7.01 22.68
N ALA A 293 32.91 8.31 22.97
CA ALA A 293 33.90 9.06 23.75
C ALA A 293 34.04 8.54 25.16
N GLN A 294 32.92 8.22 25.81
CA GLN A 294 32.91 7.63 27.14
C GLN A 294 33.44 6.20 27.13
N ALA A 295 33.06 5.40 26.16
CA ALA A 295 33.49 4.02 26.00
C ALA A 295 35.02 3.93 25.76
N MET A 296 35.59 4.81 24.94
CA MET A 296 37.03 4.91 24.71
C MET A 296 37.79 5.28 25.99
N THR A 297 37.27 6.22 26.80
CA THR A 297 37.84 6.58 28.08
C THR A 297 37.81 5.39 29.04
N ASN A 298 36.69 4.70 29.12
CA ASN A 298 36.54 3.50 29.96
C ASN A 298 37.48 2.36 29.50
N LEU A 299 37.62 2.19 28.15
CA LEU A 299 38.56 1.19 27.59
C LEU A 299 40.01 1.49 27.96
N THR A 300 40.46 2.74 27.88
CA THR A 300 41.80 3.14 28.26
C THR A 300 42.04 2.83 29.78
N GLN A 301 41.08 3.19 30.61
CA GLN A 301 41.15 2.94 32.06
C GLN A 301 41.16 1.42 32.35
N ALA A 302 40.33 0.61 31.66
CA ALA A 302 40.33 -0.84 31.84
C ALA A 302 41.67 -1.47 31.41
N GLN A 303 42.27 -0.98 30.32
CA GLN A 303 43.58 -1.42 29.83
C GLN A 303 44.70 -1.07 30.86
N GLU A 304 44.67 0.14 31.43
CA GLU A 304 45.60 0.56 32.48
C GLU A 304 45.45 -0.30 33.75
N SER A 305 44.21 -0.55 34.19
CA SER A 305 43.90 -1.45 35.31
C SER A 305 44.41 -2.86 35.07
N TYR A 306 44.17 -3.41 33.87
CA TYR A 306 44.65 -4.74 33.48
C TYR A 306 46.20 -4.84 33.56
N GLN A 307 46.89 -3.82 33.01
CA GLN A 307 48.35 -3.74 33.06
C GLN A 307 48.87 -3.66 34.53
N ALA A 308 48.27 -2.82 35.36
CA ALA A 308 48.63 -2.68 36.78
C ALA A 308 48.43 -3.99 37.54
N THR A 309 47.36 -4.72 37.27
CA THR A 309 47.08 -6.04 37.89
C THR A 309 48.08 -7.08 37.42
N LEU A 310 48.53 -7.07 36.19
CA LEU A 310 49.60 -7.93 35.65
C LEU A 310 50.94 -7.65 36.37
N GLU A 311 51.30 -6.36 36.54
CA GLU A 311 52.52 -5.96 37.23
C GLU A 311 52.49 -6.36 38.73
N ALA A 312 51.35 -6.14 39.40
CA ALA A 312 51.14 -6.57 40.79
C ALA A 312 51.28 -8.11 40.92
N SER A 313 50.70 -8.85 39.98
CA SER A 313 50.80 -10.32 39.92
C SER A 313 52.25 -10.79 39.79
N SER A 314 53.01 -10.14 38.88
CA SER A 314 54.43 -10.48 38.68
C SER A 314 55.29 -10.21 39.92
N ASN A 315 55.02 -9.10 40.61
CA ASN A 315 55.70 -8.74 41.84
C ASN A 315 55.41 -9.76 42.96
N ILE A 316 54.16 -10.19 43.13
CA ILE A 316 53.78 -11.20 44.13
C ILE A 316 54.41 -12.55 43.81
N THR A 317 54.49 -12.92 42.52
CA THR A 317 55.16 -14.15 42.09
C THR A 317 56.64 -14.14 42.40
N SER A 318 57.31 -12.98 42.30
CA SER A 318 58.72 -12.82 42.59
C SER A 318 59.08 -12.79 44.13
N LEU A 319 58.13 -12.36 44.97
CA LEU A 319 58.33 -12.30 46.45
C LEU A 319 58.22 -13.67 47.12
N THR A 320 57.50 -14.64 46.55
CA THR A 320 57.30 -15.98 47.14
C THR A 320 58.58 -16.79 47.25
N PRO A 321 59.51 -16.84 46.30
CA PRO A 321 60.77 -17.55 46.45
C PRO A 321 61.69 -16.85 47.42
N MET A 322 61.65 -15.53 47.59
CA MET A 322 62.46 -14.77 48.49
C MET A 322 62.08 -15.05 49.97
N LEU A 323 60.76 -15.12 50.25
CA LEU A 323 60.28 -15.47 51.61
C LEU A 323 60.63 -16.93 52.04
N LEU A 324 60.63 -17.86 51.05
CA LEU A 324 61.08 -19.25 51.31
C LEU A 324 62.58 -19.37 51.62
N GLN A 325 63.36 -18.42 51.09
CA GLN A 325 64.82 -18.37 51.38
C GLN A 325 65.16 -17.80 52.75
N TYR A 326 64.26 -16.96 53.31
CA TYR A 326 64.42 -16.42 54.69
C TYR A 326 63.89 -17.33 55.81
N LEU A 327 63.14 -18.39 55.45
CA LEU A 327 62.55 -19.38 56.38
C LEU A 327 63.36 -20.68 56.48
N LYS A 328 64.52 -20.75 55.82
CA LYS A 328 65.56 -21.75 56.02
C LYS A 328 66.66 -21.21 56.94
#